data_9e295cf95dcb13169705aef14b45b175
#
_entry.id   9e295cf95dcb13169705aef14b45b175
#
_cell.length_a   1.000
_cell.length_b   1.000
_cell.length_c   1.000
_cell.angle_alpha   90.00
_cell.angle_beta   90.00
_cell.angle_gamma   90.00
#
_symmetry.space_group_name_H-M   'P 1'
#
loop_
_entity.id
_entity.type
_entity.pdbx_description
1 polymer ?
#
loop_
_entity_poly.entity_id
_entity_poly.type
_entity_poly.pdbx_seq_one_letter_code
_entity_poly.pdbx_strand_id
1 'polypeptide(L)'
;MPNFGKNRLADIIVAIAVMVIATFLALPSHKNVDNGFSEHDSITGYARVSDGDTIQINKQRIRLIDIDAPELYQFCTLNGASYPCGEESKQHLIKLIDRRKITCVSEKKDKFDRFLGRCSIDGMDINRQMVEDGWAVSYYGYQQQENKARKLSLGIWAGSFERPRDWRRNHPRKN
;
A
#
# COMPACT_ATOMS: atom_id res chain seq x y z
N MET A 1 -36.27 -28.97 66.97
CA MET A 1 -35.31 -29.54 65.96
C MET A 1 -35.45 -28.79 64.67
N PRO A 2 -34.49 -27.98 64.21
CA PRO A 2 -34.61 -27.21 62.99
C PRO A 2 -34.27 -28.09 61.79
N ASN A 3 -35.10 -28.01 60.78
CA ASN A 3 -35.03 -28.77 59.52
C ASN A 3 -33.97 -28.13 58.55
N PHE A 4 -32.74 -28.60 58.67
CA PHE A 4 -31.61 -28.15 57.84
C PHE A 4 -31.39 -29.20 56.73
N GLY A 5 -31.94 -29.00 55.55
CA GLY A 5 -31.61 -30.00 54.54
C GLY A 5 -32.19 -29.87 53.12
N LYS A 6 -32.88 -28.80 52.74
CA LYS A 6 -33.50 -28.78 51.40
C LYS A 6 -33.07 -27.67 50.42
N ASN A 7 -32.28 -26.69 50.84
CA ASN A 7 -31.98 -25.52 49.99
C ASN A 7 -30.56 -25.45 49.44
N ARG A 8 -29.63 -26.31 49.87
CA ARG A 8 -28.22 -26.24 49.43
C ARG A 8 -28.03 -26.60 47.96
N LEU A 9 -28.87 -27.52 47.43
CA LEU A 9 -28.75 -27.89 46.02
C LEU A 9 -29.24 -26.77 45.07
N ALA A 10 -30.32 -26.08 45.50
CA ALA A 10 -30.87 -24.94 44.77
C ALA A 10 -29.89 -23.76 44.77
N ASP A 11 -29.25 -23.46 45.88
CA ASP A 11 -28.27 -22.38 45.99
C ASP A 11 -27.00 -22.66 45.15
N ILE A 12 -26.56 -23.91 45.07
CA ILE A 12 -25.41 -24.31 44.25
C ILE A 12 -25.76 -24.17 42.77
N ILE A 13 -26.97 -24.56 42.34
CA ILE A 13 -27.41 -24.45 40.96
C ILE A 13 -27.51 -22.98 40.51
N VAL A 14 -28.05 -22.12 41.39
CA VAL A 14 -28.13 -20.67 41.10
C VAL A 14 -26.73 -20.05 41.04
N ALA A 15 -25.80 -20.42 41.93
CA ALA A 15 -24.43 -19.92 41.92
C ALA A 15 -23.68 -20.32 40.65
N ILE A 16 -23.85 -21.56 40.18
CA ILE A 16 -23.23 -22.04 38.93
C ILE A 16 -23.85 -21.31 37.73
N ALA A 17 -25.18 -21.11 37.70
CA ALA A 17 -25.86 -20.39 36.62
C ALA A 17 -25.39 -18.93 36.52
N VAL A 18 -25.21 -18.25 37.69
CA VAL A 18 -24.68 -16.86 37.70
C VAL A 18 -23.23 -16.79 37.26
N MET A 19 -22.39 -17.77 37.63
CA MET A 19 -21.00 -17.83 37.13
C MET A 19 -20.92 -18.08 35.61
N VAL A 20 -21.75 -18.94 35.07
CA VAL A 20 -21.78 -19.22 33.60
C VAL A 20 -22.27 -17.99 32.83
N ILE A 21 -23.27 -17.26 33.35
CA ILE A 21 -23.74 -16.03 32.72
C ILE A 21 -22.67 -14.92 32.80
N ALA A 22 -21.96 -14.80 33.92
CA ALA A 22 -20.90 -13.81 34.08
C ALA A 22 -19.70 -14.08 33.13
N THR A 23 -19.35 -15.34 32.88
CA THR A 23 -18.30 -15.71 31.91
C THR A 23 -18.73 -15.48 30.47
N PHE A 24 -20.04 -15.60 30.17
CA PHE A 24 -20.54 -15.32 28.81
C PHE A 24 -20.61 -13.81 28.50
N LEU A 25 -20.83 -12.96 29.54
CA LEU A 25 -20.83 -11.50 29.37
C LEU A 25 -19.42 -10.89 29.35
N ALA A 26 -18.39 -11.65 29.72
CA ALA A 26 -16.99 -11.24 29.71
C ALA A 26 -16.23 -11.68 28.47
N LEU A 27 -16.90 -12.21 27.42
CA LEU A 27 -16.27 -12.41 26.13
C LEU A 27 -15.91 -11.03 25.57
N PRO A 28 -14.63 -10.77 25.28
CA PRO A 28 -14.26 -9.51 24.65
C PRO A 28 -15.04 -9.42 23.34
N SER A 29 -15.84 -8.37 23.22
CA SER A 29 -16.43 -7.98 21.96
C SER A 29 -15.33 -8.07 20.90
N HIS A 30 -15.52 -8.90 19.89
CA HIS A 30 -14.67 -8.92 18.71
C HIS A 30 -14.73 -7.48 18.13
N LYS A 31 -13.82 -6.63 18.58
CA LYS A 31 -13.52 -5.42 17.82
C LYS A 31 -13.18 -5.94 16.44
N ASN A 32 -13.98 -5.61 15.45
CA ASN A 32 -13.51 -5.64 14.06
C ASN A 32 -12.20 -4.90 14.09
N VAL A 33 -11.10 -5.66 14.03
CA VAL A 33 -9.80 -5.11 13.75
C VAL A 33 -9.98 -4.59 12.34
N ASP A 34 -10.27 -3.30 12.22
CA ASP A 34 -10.01 -2.58 10.98
C ASP A 34 -8.53 -2.86 10.72
N ASN A 35 -8.26 -3.82 9.81
CA ASN A 35 -6.93 -4.11 9.31
C ASN A 35 -6.43 -2.88 8.53
N GLY A 36 -6.50 -1.74 9.17
CA GLY A 36 -6.06 -0.45 8.70
C GLY A 36 -4.56 -0.33 8.86
N PHE A 37 -3.95 0.23 7.85
CA PHE A 37 -2.54 0.58 7.84
C PHE A 37 -2.32 1.80 8.75
N SER A 38 -1.55 1.68 9.82
CA SER A 38 -1.15 2.79 10.67
C SER A 38 0.20 3.36 10.24
N GLU A 39 0.62 4.50 10.81
CA GLU A 39 1.88 5.17 10.45
C GLU A 39 3.14 4.32 10.70
N HIS A 40 3.04 3.27 11.53
CA HIS A 40 4.16 2.40 11.89
C HIS A 40 3.91 0.93 11.56
N ASP A 41 2.78 0.62 10.94
CA ASP A 41 2.39 -0.75 10.66
C ASP A 41 2.70 -1.13 9.20
N SER A 42 2.71 -2.43 8.98
CA SER A 42 2.77 -2.99 7.63
C SER A 42 1.37 -3.43 7.19
N ILE A 43 1.10 -3.28 5.89
CA ILE A 43 -0.09 -3.85 5.25
C ILE A 43 0.33 -4.86 4.19
N THR A 44 -0.30 -6.04 4.23
CA THR A 44 -0.10 -7.09 3.23
C THR A 44 -1.41 -7.39 2.52
N GLY A 45 -1.39 -7.48 1.20
CA GLY A 45 -2.58 -7.80 0.42
C GLY A 45 -2.36 -7.73 -1.07
N TYR A 46 -3.46 -7.99 -1.81
CA TYR A 46 -3.48 -7.78 -3.26
C TYR A 46 -3.66 -6.29 -3.55
N ALA A 47 -2.82 -5.76 -4.43
CA ALA A 47 -2.86 -4.36 -4.80
C ALA A 47 -3.64 -4.11 -6.09
N ARG A 48 -4.41 -3.03 -6.10
CA ARG A 48 -4.90 -2.39 -7.31
C ARG A 48 -3.97 -1.22 -7.65
N VAL A 49 -3.39 -1.22 -8.83
CA VAL A 49 -2.51 -0.15 -9.31
C VAL A 49 -3.35 1.00 -9.85
N SER A 50 -3.09 2.22 -9.39
CA SER A 50 -3.74 3.45 -9.85
C SER A 50 -2.94 4.11 -10.98
N ASP A 51 -1.64 4.26 -10.77
CA ASP A 51 -0.65 4.81 -11.69
C ASP A 51 0.73 4.19 -11.42
N GLY A 52 1.80 4.71 -12.00
CA GLY A 52 3.16 4.12 -11.90
C GLY A 52 3.81 4.19 -10.52
N ASP A 53 3.24 4.93 -9.56
CA ASP A 53 3.77 5.03 -8.20
C ASP A 53 2.70 5.05 -7.09
N THR A 54 1.45 4.74 -7.44
CA THR A 54 0.34 4.72 -6.48
C THR A 54 -0.46 3.43 -6.61
N ILE A 55 -0.61 2.73 -5.49
CA ILE A 55 -1.38 1.49 -5.37
C ILE A 55 -2.43 1.60 -4.28
N GLN A 56 -3.36 0.64 -4.25
CA GLN A 56 -4.38 0.53 -3.22
C GLN A 56 -4.44 -0.91 -2.69
N ILE A 57 -4.33 -1.08 -1.36
CA ILE A 57 -4.53 -2.35 -0.64
C ILE A 57 -5.63 -2.13 0.39
N ASN A 58 -6.65 -2.99 0.43
CA ASN A 58 -7.75 -2.92 1.41
C ASN A 58 -8.38 -1.52 1.52
N LYS A 59 -8.62 -0.85 0.38
CA LYS A 59 -9.12 0.53 0.27
C LYS A 59 -8.14 1.63 0.73
N GLN A 60 -6.96 1.29 1.25
CA GLN A 60 -5.94 2.26 1.63
C GLN A 60 -5.05 2.59 0.45
N ARG A 61 -4.88 3.88 0.20
CA ARG A 61 -4.03 4.40 -0.87
C ARG A 61 -2.59 4.51 -0.37
N ILE A 62 -1.65 3.98 -1.13
CA ILE A 62 -0.23 3.97 -0.81
C ILE A 62 0.53 4.57 -1.99
N ARG A 63 1.29 5.63 -1.75
CA ARG A 63 2.27 6.16 -2.69
C ARG A 63 3.61 5.51 -2.41
N LEU A 64 4.22 4.94 -3.43
CA LEU A 64 5.56 4.38 -3.36
C LEU A 64 6.56 5.51 -3.07
N ILE A 65 7.21 5.46 -1.90
CA ILE A 65 8.12 6.51 -1.43
C ILE A 65 9.43 6.51 -2.23
N ASP A 66 10.09 7.66 -2.29
CA ASP A 66 11.40 7.89 -2.89
C ASP A 66 11.47 7.74 -4.42
N ILE A 67 10.34 7.53 -5.08
CA ILE A 67 10.21 7.49 -6.54
C ILE A 67 9.16 8.47 -7.05
N ASP A 68 9.23 8.78 -8.34
CA ASP A 68 8.24 9.63 -9.01
C ASP A 68 8.05 9.09 -10.45
N ALA A 69 6.92 8.46 -10.72
CA ALA A 69 6.60 7.90 -12.02
C ALA A 69 5.92 8.95 -12.92
N PRO A 70 5.98 8.80 -14.25
CA PRO A 70 5.18 9.61 -15.15
C PRO A 70 3.70 9.59 -14.75
N GLU A 71 3.04 10.76 -14.81
CA GLU A 71 1.62 10.87 -14.53
C GLU A 71 0.80 10.03 -15.52
N LEU A 72 -0.33 9.48 -15.10
CA LEU A 72 -1.14 8.54 -15.91
C LEU A 72 -1.39 9.01 -17.34
N TYR A 73 -1.61 10.31 -17.52
CA TYR A 73 -1.88 10.93 -18.84
C TYR A 73 -0.66 11.64 -19.43
N GLN A 74 0.52 11.37 -18.92
CA GLN A 74 1.76 11.91 -19.45
C GLN A 74 2.19 11.17 -20.69
N PHE A 75 2.60 11.93 -21.70
CA PHE A 75 3.21 11.44 -22.93
C PHE A 75 4.70 11.73 -22.95
N CYS A 76 5.46 10.83 -23.55
CA CYS A 76 6.90 10.92 -23.78
C CYS A 76 7.17 10.74 -25.28
N THR A 77 8.41 10.96 -25.71
CA THR A 77 8.81 10.80 -27.13
C THR A 77 9.87 9.71 -27.25
N LEU A 78 9.67 8.76 -28.14
CA LEU A 78 10.63 7.71 -28.51
C LEU A 78 10.81 7.72 -30.04
N ASN A 79 12.04 7.87 -30.51
CA ASN A 79 12.35 7.94 -31.95
C ASN A 79 11.49 8.96 -32.74
N GLY A 80 11.19 10.09 -32.10
CA GLY A 80 10.36 11.14 -32.68
C GLY A 80 8.84 10.91 -32.60
N ALA A 81 8.39 9.74 -32.15
CA ALA A 81 6.97 9.41 -31.96
C ALA A 81 6.54 9.61 -30.51
N SER A 82 5.35 10.17 -30.32
CA SER A 82 4.73 10.31 -28.99
C SER A 82 4.11 9.00 -28.53
N TYR A 83 4.28 8.65 -27.24
CA TYR A 83 3.67 7.46 -26.62
C TYR A 83 3.21 7.73 -25.17
N PRO A 84 2.21 7.00 -24.66
CA PRO A 84 1.63 7.23 -23.34
C PRO A 84 2.50 6.65 -22.23
N CYS A 85 3.62 7.28 -21.89
CA CYS A 85 4.59 6.75 -20.94
C CYS A 85 4.05 6.62 -19.51
N GLY A 86 3.04 7.39 -19.14
CA GLY A 86 2.37 7.24 -17.84
C GLY A 86 1.58 5.93 -17.76
N GLU A 87 0.85 5.57 -18.80
CA GLU A 87 0.14 4.29 -18.86
C GLU A 87 1.13 3.11 -18.96
N GLU A 88 2.21 3.25 -19.72
CA GLU A 88 3.26 2.22 -19.79
C GLU A 88 3.94 1.97 -18.43
N SER A 89 4.23 3.04 -17.68
CA SER A 89 4.75 2.93 -16.29
C SER A 89 3.78 2.18 -15.38
N LYS A 90 2.48 2.51 -15.44
CA LYS A 90 1.44 1.79 -14.71
C LYS A 90 1.38 0.31 -15.10
N GLN A 91 1.40 0.00 -16.40
CA GLN A 91 1.37 -1.37 -16.88
C GLN A 91 2.61 -2.15 -16.44
N HIS A 92 3.77 -1.49 -16.38
CA HIS A 92 4.99 -2.11 -15.85
C HIS A 92 4.82 -2.47 -14.36
N LEU A 93 4.29 -1.58 -13.53
CA LEU A 93 4.01 -1.86 -12.13
C LEU A 93 3.00 -3.01 -11.96
N ILE A 94 1.96 -3.08 -12.80
CA ILE A 94 1.00 -4.20 -12.82
C ILE A 94 1.72 -5.52 -13.12
N LYS A 95 2.59 -5.56 -14.13
CA LYS A 95 3.38 -6.75 -14.49
C LYS A 95 4.35 -7.14 -13.38
N LEU A 96 4.99 -6.16 -12.74
CA LEU A 96 5.92 -6.37 -11.64
C LEU A 96 5.23 -7.01 -10.43
N ILE A 97 4.01 -6.58 -10.12
CA ILE A 97 3.19 -7.14 -9.03
C ILE A 97 2.66 -8.53 -9.38
N ASP A 98 2.27 -8.76 -10.63
CA ASP A 98 1.81 -10.04 -11.18
C ASP A 98 0.79 -10.77 -10.29
N ARG A 99 -0.25 -10.04 -9.82
CA ARG A 99 -1.32 -10.58 -8.94
C ARG A 99 -0.81 -11.23 -7.64
N ARG A 100 0.43 -11.00 -7.25
CA ARG A 100 0.98 -11.49 -5.98
C ARG A 100 0.55 -10.59 -4.82
N LYS A 101 0.58 -11.14 -3.62
CA LYS A 101 0.46 -10.33 -2.40
C LYS A 101 1.72 -9.52 -2.24
N ILE A 102 1.56 -8.25 -1.90
CA ILE A 102 2.66 -7.34 -1.59
C ILE A 102 2.57 -6.91 -0.13
N THR A 103 3.70 -6.61 0.46
CA THR A 103 3.79 -6.03 1.80
C THR A 103 4.36 -4.62 1.70
N CYS A 104 3.66 -3.65 2.25
CA CYS A 104 4.10 -2.26 2.33
C CYS A 104 4.27 -1.85 3.79
N VAL A 105 5.37 -1.15 4.08
CA VAL A 105 5.64 -0.50 5.37
C VAL A 105 5.58 1.00 5.17
N SER A 106 4.93 1.73 6.09
CA SER A 106 4.81 3.18 6.05
C SER A 106 5.02 3.78 7.43
N GLU A 107 5.61 4.97 7.46
CA GLU A 107 5.83 5.75 8.68
C GLU A 107 4.98 7.01 8.74
N LYS A 108 4.39 7.43 7.64
CA LYS A 108 3.63 8.68 7.53
C LYS A 108 2.70 8.73 6.34
N LYS A 109 1.77 9.69 6.37
CA LYS A 109 0.90 10.05 5.25
C LYS A 109 1.33 11.36 4.59
N ASP A 110 0.99 11.51 3.32
CA ASP A 110 1.11 12.79 2.63
C ASP A 110 -0.14 13.69 2.83
N LYS A 111 -0.10 14.90 2.27
CA LYS A 111 -1.21 15.86 2.35
C LYS A 111 -2.49 15.44 1.62
N PHE A 112 -2.46 14.34 0.87
CA PHE A 112 -3.60 13.76 0.14
C PHE A 112 -4.13 12.50 0.83
N ASP A 113 -3.76 12.27 2.09
CA ASP A 113 -4.12 11.11 2.91
C ASP A 113 -3.68 9.76 2.30
N ARG A 114 -2.57 9.76 1.54
CA ARG A 114 -1.93 8.53 1.06
C ARG A 114 -0.80 8.14 2.01
N PHE A 115 -0.71 6.88 2.37
CA PHE A 115 0.48 6.37 3.06
C PHE A 115 1.70 6.44 2.13
N LEU A 116 2.82 6.91 2.65
CA LEU A 116 4.10 6.89 1.96
C LEU A 116 4.78 5.56 2.28
N GLY A 117 4.73 4.62 1.34
CA GLY A 117 5.09 3.23 1.59
C GLY A 117 6.30 2.74 0.80
N ARG A 118 7.13 1.93 1.48
CA ARG A 118 8.11 1.06 0.85
C ARG A 118 7.49 -0.32 0.72
N CYS A 119 7.36 -0.80 -0.50
CA CYS A 119 6.62 -2.01 -0.81
C CYS A 119 7.55 -3.11 -1.34
N SER A 120 7.27 -4.36 -0.98
CA SER A 120 8.06 -5.51 -1.42
C SER A 120 7.18 -6.70 -1.82
N ILE A 121 7.73 -7.54 -2.69
CA ILE A 121 7.21 -8.85 -3.08
C ILE A 121 8.34 -9.86 -2.93
N ASP A 122 8.14 -10.89 -2.10
CA ASP A 122 9.12 -11.96 -1.89
C ASP A 122 10.55 -11.41 -1.61
N GLY A 123 10.64 -10.31 -0.85
CA GLY A 123 11.89 -9.62 -0.52
C GLY A 123 12.41 -8.65 -1.59
N MET A 124 11.82 -8.58 -2.78
CA MET A 124 12.16 -7.61 -3.82
C MET A 124 11.51 -6.26 -3.53
N ASP A 125 12.29 -5.19 -3.42
CA ASP A 125 11.83 -3.82 -3.28
C ASP A 125 11.24 -3.32 -4.60
N ILE A 126 9.89 -3.13 -4.62
CA ILE A 126 9.14 -2.69 -5.80
C ILE A 126 9.51 -1.25 -6.19
N ASN A 127 9.68 -0.37 -5.19
CA ASN A 127 10.02 1.03 -5.40
C ASN A 127 11.37 1.12 -6.15
N ARG A 128 12.36 0.37 -5.66
CA ARG A 128 13.67 0.26 -6.30
C ARG A 128 13.57 -0.29 -7.72
N GLN A 129 12.79 -1.37 -7.91
CA GLN A 129 12.70 -2.04 -9.21
C GLN A 129 12.09 -1.13 -10.29
N MET A 130 11.07 -0.33 -9.93
CA MET A 130 10.48 0.66 -10.84
C MET A 130 11.51 1.67 -11.37
N VAL A 131 12.44 2.10 -10.52
CA VAL A 131 13.52 3.02 -10.91
C VAL A 131 14.59 2.28 -11.73
N GLU A 132 14.98 1.07 -11.32
CA GLU A 132 16.00 0.27 -12.01
C GLU A 132 15.59 -0.13 -13.42
N ASP A 133 14.30 -0.42 -13.64
CA ASP A 133 13.72 -0.72 -14.94
C ASP A 133 13.43 0.55 -15.77
N GLY A 134 13.66 1.74 -15.19
CA GLY A 134 13.49 3.01 -15.86
C GLY A 134 12.05 3.50 -16.02
N TRP A 135 11.10 2.97 -15.24
CA TRP A 135 9.69 3.40 -15.29
C TRP A 135 9.29 4.40 -14.21
N ALA A 136 10.23 4.76 -13.35
CA ALA A 136 10.12 5.89 -12.43
C ALA A 136 11.48 6.61 -12.33
N VAL A 137 11.46 7.87 -11.91
CA VAL A 137 12.67 8.60 -11.55
C VAL A 137 12.90 8.53 -10.05
N SER A 138 14.15 8.60 -9.61
CA SER A 138 14.50 8.73 -8.20
C SER A 138 14.08 10.11 -7.68
N TYR A 139 13.42 10.14 -6.52
CA TYR A 139 13.10 11.39 -5.84
C TYR A 139 14.09 11.69 -4.72
N TYR A 140 14.41 10.68 -3.87
CA TYR A 140 15.41 10.80 -2.78
C TYR A 140 16.29 9.56 -2.58
N GLY A 141 15.85 8.36 -2.95
CA GLY A 141 16.45 7.11 -2.45
C GLY A 141 17.25 6.28 -3.44
N TYR A 142 16.92 6.27 -4.72
CA TYR A 142 17.39 5.25 -5.70
C TYR A 142 18.25 5.84 -6.82
N GLN A 143 19.17 6.76 -6.48
CA GLN A 143 19.97 7.49 -7.46
C GLN A 143 20.89 6.58 -8.30
N GLN A 144 21.42 5.53 -7.69
CA GLN A 144 22.28 4.57 -8.41
C GLN A 144 21.50 3.78 -9.45
N GLN A 145 20.26 3.38 -9.11
CA GLN A 145 19.34 2.68 -10.01
C GLN A 145 18.91 3.58 -11.17
N GLU A 146 18.58 4.84 -10.91
CA GLU A 146 18.29 5.83 -11.95
C GLU A 146 19.48 5.99 -12.90
N ASN A 147 20.70 6.15 -12.37
CA ASN A 147 21.90 6.29 -13.18
C ASN A 147 22.15 5.06 -14.07
N LYS A 148 21.89 3.86 -13.55
CA LYS A 148 21.96 2.61 -14.32
C LYS A 148 20.91 2.59 -15.42
N ALA A 149 19.64 2.89 -15.11
CA ALA A 149 18.55 2.92 -16.08
C ALA A 149 18.83 3.92 -17.22
N ARG A 150 19.33 5.11 -16.89
CA ARG A 150 19.77 6.13 -17.85
C ARG A 150 20.87 5.62 -18.77
N LYS A 151 21.93 5.05 -18.20
CA LYS A 151 23.08 4.53 -18.96
C LYS A 151 22.66 3.44 -19.95
N LEU A 152 21.69 2.62 -19.56
CA LEU A 152 21.18 1.50 -20.38
C LEU A 152 19.97 1.90 -21.24
N SER A 153 19.53 3.16 -21.20
CA SER A 153 18.35 3.66 -21.94
C SER A 153 17.10 2.82 -21.66
N LEU A 154 16.84 2.46 -20.40
CA LEU A 154 15.68 1.64 -20.01
C LEU A 154 14.42 2.49 -19.82
N GLY A 155 13.26 1.92 -20.13
CA GLY A 155 11.96 2.53 -19.92
C GLY A 155 11.86 3.93 -20.53
N ILE A 156 11.51 4.95 -19.74
CA ILE A 156 11.40 6.34 -20.20
C ILE A 156 12.74 6.95 -20.63
N TRP A 157 13.86 6.37 -20.19
CA TRP A 157 15.22 6.83 -20.56
C TRP A 157 15.63 6.44 -21.99
N ALA A 158 14.85 5.59 -22.67
CA ALA A 158 15.07 5.27 -24.09
C ALA A 158 14.75 6.44 -25.02
N GLY A 159 14.02 7.43 -24.55
CA GLY A 159 13.61 8.60 -25.31
C GLY A 159 13.75 9.91 -24.52
N SER A 160 12.89 10.87 -24.83
CA SER A 160 12.81 12.14 -24.11
C SER A 160 11.48 12.28 -23.37
N PHE A 161 11.53 12.84 -22.19
CA PHE A 161 10.35 13.06 -21.35
C PHE A 161 10.55 14.29 -20.46
N GLU A 162 9.46 14.91 -20.07
CA GLU A 162 9.44 15.88 -18.99
C GLU A 162 9.43 15.13 -17.64
N ARG A 163 10.26 15.55 -16.68
CA ARG A 163 10.23 14.89 -15.35
C ARG A 163 8.85 15.01 -14.73
N PRO A 164 8.32 13.95 -14.06
CA PRO A 164 6.94 13.93 -13.58
C PRO A 164 6.57 15.12 -12.71
N ARG A 165 7.48 15.57 -11.83
CA ARG A 165 7.31 16.78 -11.01
C ARG A 165 7.14 18.04 -11.85
N ASP A 166 7.93 18.21 -12.91
CA ASP A 166 7.87 19.38 -13.78
C ASP A 166 6.60 19.33 -14.62
N TRP A 167 6.27 18.15 -15.13
CA TRP A 167 5.03 17.93 -15.87
C TRP A 167 3.79 18.33 -15.07
N ARG A 168 3.69 17.93 -13.77
CA ARG A 168 2.58 18.34 -12.89
C ARG A 168 2.49 19.84 -12.72
N ARG A 169 3.62 20.53 -12.66
CA ARG A 169 3.67 21.98 -12.54
C ARG A 169 3.15 22.66 -13.81
N ASN A 170 3.48 22.12 -14.98
CA ASN A 170 3.11 22.68 -16.27
C ASN A 170 1.70 22.26 -16.73
N HIS A 171 1.15 21.20 -16.13
CA HIS A 171 -0.18 20.65 -16.42
C HIS A 171 -1.04 20.58 -15.15
N PRO A 172 -1.38 21.71 -14.53
CA PRO A 172 -2.18 21.71 -13.32
C PRO A 172 -3.58 21.12 -13.59
N ARG A 173 -4.05 20.25 -12.68
CA ARG A 173 -5.42 19.72 -12.77
C ARG A 173 -6.40 20.89 -12.73
N LYS A 174 -7.28 20.98 -13.73
CA LYS A 174 -8.43 21.87 -13.66
C LYS A 174 -9.39 21.30 -12.60
N ASN A 175 -9.65 22.07 -11.56
CA ASN A 175 -10.67 21.75 -10.56
C ASN A 175 -12.06 21.83 -11.18
#